data_e55d7d314412493f137d50175a45c750
#
_entry.id   e55d7d314412493f137d50175a45c750
#
_cell.length_a   1.000
_cell.length_b   1.000
_cell.length_c   1.000
_cell.angle_alpha   90.00
_cell.angle_beta   90.00
_cell.angle_gamma   90.00
#
_symmetry.space_group_name_H-M   'P 1'
#
loop_
_entity.id
_entity.type
_entity.pdbx_description
1 polymer ?
#
loop_
_entity_poly.entity_id
_entity_poly.type
_entity_poly.pdbx_seq_one_letter_code
_entity_poly.pdbx_strand_id
1 'polypeptide(L)'
;MTPAAGAEDQIGGITSKDIERMAAISGVVDVLPNASVGIYAADGSTWALTLHVLNPANLPPDLPEAAAGEVVGDGIVVPDKADGSDLSALVGEAVPVAYTRMTGDSTGELSEREVHFVASYESTWQGYGPGVALASEDLVLELLAARGGLPADDYLATVGLTAVTVTSASSDEVPQVTAELRDLGFTAVPVGDRLGTLPGIFAIFPQILLVAACGSAVLLLLQLSRAVRGSLERRAPEFALLRIHGWTSRDVKHLIALDVAAGSLAGAFGGALAGVSIGALLVVALVPGVAPPLVLTGALAVPVLALVVALFCLVVSVVASRRALKTDPFITVMSRSR
;
A
#
# COMPACT_ATOMS: atom_id res chain seq x y z
N MET A 1 -16.58 6.72 -8.28
CA MET A 1 -17.00 8.08 -7.89
C MET A 1 -18.44 8.02 -7.44
N THR A 2 -18.82 8.75 -6.41
CA THR A 2 -20.18 8.88 -5.90
C THR A 2 -20.56 10.35 -5.90
N PRO A 3 -21.83 10.73 -6.12
CA PRO A 3 -22.27 12.12 -6.01
C PRO A 3 -21.98 12.67 -4.60
N ALA A 4 -21.64 13.95 -4.52
CA ALA A 4 -21.33 14.61 -3.26
C ALA A 4 -22.55 14.63 -2.34
N ALA A 5 -22.40 14.16 -1.11
CA ALA A 5 -23.42 14.32 -0.06
C ALA A 5 -23.50 15.81 0.30
N GLY A 6 -24.53 16.50 -0.22
CA GLY A 6 -24.74 17.94 0.01
C GLY A 6 -25.46 18.67 -1.14
N ALA A 7 -25.54 18.05 -2.32
CA ALA A 7 -26.45 18.53 -3.36
C ALA A 7 -27.82 17.89 -3.15
N GLU A 8 -28.66 18.53 -2.36
CA GLU A 8 -30.03 18.08 -2.07
C GLU A 8 -30.96 18.01 -3.30
N ASP A 9 -30.43 18.27 -4.51
CA ASP A 9 -31.17 18.25 -5.78
C ASP A 9 -30.71 17.19 -6.81
N GLN A 10 -29.73 16.32 -6.50
CA GLN A 10 -29.33 15.23 -7.41
C GLN A 10 -29.61 13.86 -6.78
N ILE A 11 -30.89 13.46 -6.74
CA ILE A 11 -31.31 12.06 -6.53
C ILE A 11 -31.08 11.21 -7.80
N GLY A 12 -30.30 11.69 -8.77
CA GLY A 12 -29.93 10.99 -10.00
C GLY A 12 -28.54 10.41 -9.94
N GLY A 13 -28.33 9.21 -10.52
CA GLY A 13 -27.02 8.62 -10.74
C GLY A 13 -26.19 9.43 -11.74
N ILE A 14 -24.96 8.98 -11.98
CA ILE A 14 -24.05 9.52 -13.01
C ILE A 14 -24.62 9.11 -14.38
N THR A 15 -25.07 10.08 -15.16
CA THR A 15 -25.73 9.84 -16.45
C THR A 15 -24.71 9.74 -17.59
N SER A 16 -25.17 9.31 -18.78
CA SER A 16 -24.36 9.31 -20.01
C SER A 16 -23.73 10.66 -20.32
N LYS A 17 -24.49 11.77 -20.12
CA LYS A 17 -23.97 13.13 -20.27
C LYS A 17 -22.86 13.47 -19.28
N ASP A 18 -22.95 12.98 -18.08
CA ASP A 18 -21.92 13.21 -17.07
C ASP A 18 -20.65 12.43 -17.42
N ILE A 19 -20.78 11.21 -17.93
CA ILE A 19 -19.66 10.40 -18.44
C ILE A 19 -18.94 11.14 -19.58
N GLU A 20 -19.70 11.67 -20.55
CA GLU A 20 -19.15 12.49 -21.66
C GLU A 20 -18.40 13.72 -21.13
N ARG A 21 -18.97 14.43 -20.15
CA ARG A 21 -18.31 15.60 -19.51
C ARG A 21 -17.04 15.24 -18.78
N MET A 22 -17.01 14.09 -18.10
CA MET A 22 -15.81 13.57 -17.43
C MET A 22 -14.73 13.17 -18.44
N ALA A 23 -15.12 12.51 -19.53
CA ALA A 23 -14.21 12.11 -20.60
C ALA A 23 -13.59 13.32 -21.35
N ALA A 24 -14.26 14.47 -21.35
CA ALA A 24 -13.75 15.71 -21.95
C ALA A 24 -12.72 16.45 -21.08
N ILE A 25 -12.50 16.03 -19.84
CA ILE A 25 -11.50 16.64 -18.94
C ILE A 25 -10.09 16.34 -19.43
N SER A 26 -9.24 17.35 -19.46
CA SER A 26 -7.83 17.18 -19.84
C SER A 26 -7.11 16.25 -18.88
N GLY A 27 -6.37 15.26 -19.41
CA GLY A 27 -5.66 14.25 -18.61
C GLY A 27 -6.51 13.01 -18.26
N VAL A 28 -7.78 12.95 -18.66
CA VAL A 28 -8.60 11.74 -18.60
C VAL A 28 -8.36 10.89 -19.83
N VAL A 29 -8.02 9.63 -19.63
CA VAL A 29 -7.82 8.64 -20.70
C VAL A 29 -9.08 7.83 -20.92
N ASP A 30 -9.75 7.46 -19.83
CA ASP A 30 -10.90 6.58 -19.87
C ASP A 30 -11.83 6.81 -18.68
N VAL A 31 -13.15 6.57 -18.91
CA VAL A 31 -14.19 6.65 -17.88
C VAL A 31 -15.00 5.36 -17.95
N LEU A 32 -14.69 4.43 -17.07
CA LEU A 32 -15.33 3.11 -17.01
C LEU A 32 -16.49 3.10 -16.02
N PRO A 33 -17.67 2.61 -16.40
CA PRO A 33 -18.77 2.34 -15.50
C PRO A 33 -18.35 1.39 -14.39
N ASN A 34 -18.59 1.78 -13.14
CA ASN A 34 -18.47 0.86 -12.02
C ASN A 34 -19.86 0.28 -11.73
N ALA A 35 -20.24 -0.65 -12.58
CA ALA A 35 -21.53 -1.32 -12.56
C ALA A 35 -21.38 -2.80 -12.20
N SER A 36 -22.35 -3.34 -11.53
CA SER A 36 -22.39 -4.78 -11.23
C SER A 36 -23.81 -5.33 -11.21
N VAL A 37 -23.94 -6.60 -11.62
CA VAL A 37 -25.20 -7.31 -11.65
C VAL A 37 -24.99 -8.77 -11.22
N GLY A 38 -25.94 -9.33 -10.46
CA GLY A 38 -25.92 -10.73 -10.07
C GLY A 38 -26.39 -11.63 -11.19
N ILE A 39 -25.64 -12.71 -11.44
CA ILE A 39 -26.05 -13.82 -12.33
C ILE A 39 -25.98 -15.13 -11.54
N TYR A 40 -26.78 -16.10 -11.98
CA TYR A 40 -26.97 -17.38 -11.31
C TYR A 40 -26.88 -18.52 -12.32
N ALA A 41 -26.56 -19.72 -11.87
CA ALA A 41 -26.65 -20.89 -12.70
C ALA A 41 -28.11 -21.12 -13.15
N ALA A 42 -28.33 -21.37 -14.45
CA ALA A 42 -29.67 -21.75 -14.98
C ALA A 42 -29.85 -23.25 -15.10
N ASP A 43 -28.77 -24.03 -15.00
CA ASP A 43 -28.76 -25.50 -15.17
C ASP A 43 -29.09 -26.29 -13.89
N GLY A 44 -29.45 -25.61 -12.81
CA GLY A 44 -29.73 -26.21 -11.49
C GLY A 44 -28.51 -26.37 -10.60
N SER A 45 -27.34 -25.96 -11.03
CA SER A 45 -26.17 -25.80 -10.13
C SER A 45 -26.38 -24.63 -9.14
N THR A 46 -25.57 -24.59 -8.11
CA THR A 46 -25.78 -23.67 -6.95
C THR A 46 -24.88 -22.45 -6.94
N TRP A 47 -24.07 -22.22 -7.98
CA TRP A 47 -23.19 -21.07 -8.03
C TRP A 47 -23.92 -19.77 -8.39
N ALA A 48 -23.44 -18.71 -7.78
CA ALA A 48 -23.85 -17.35 -8.08
C ALA A 48 -22.62 -16.48 -8.26
N LEU A 49 -22.65 -15.54 -9.21
CA LEU A 49 -21.57 -14.62 -9.50
C LEU A 49 -22.09 -13.19 -9.54
N THR A 50 -21.23 -12.25 -9.15
CA THR A 50 -21.45 -10.84 -9.41
C THR A 50 -20.63 -10.43 -10.63
N LEU A 51 -21.32 -10.10 -11.72
CA LEU A 51 -20.72 -9.66 -12.96
C LEU A 51 -20.29 -8.19 -12.82
N HIS A 52 -19.03 -7.89 -13.05
CA HIS A 52 -18.47 -6.53 -13.05
C HIS A 52 -17.95 -6.18 -14.43
N VAL A 53 -17.94 -4.89 -14.75
CA VAL A 53 -17.27 -4.38 -15.94
C VAL A 53 -15.76 -4.64 -15.82
N LEU A 54 -15.18 -5.26 -16.86
CA LEU A 54 -13.76 -5.53 -16.94
C LEU A 54 -13.00 -4.20 -16.98
N ASN A 55 -12.09 -4.02 -16.01
CA ASN A 55 -11.20 -2.87 -15.98
C ASN A 55 -9.77 -3.32 -16.30
N PRO A 56 -9.17 -2.90 -17.41
CA PRO A 56 -7.81 -3.27 -17.78
C PRO A 56 -6.74 -2.91 -16.73
N ALA A 57 -7.01 -1.89 -15.92
CA ALA A 57 -6.08 -1.47 -14.87
C ALA A 57 -6.15 -2.34 -13.59
N ASN A 58 -7.15 -3.22 -13.48
CA ASN A 58 -7.35 -4.09 -12.30
C ASN A 58 -7.76 -5.49 -12.73
N LEU A 59 -6.84 -6.19 -13.38
CA LEU A 59 -7.03 -7.58 -13.83
C LEU A 59 -6.44 -8.56 -12.81
N PRO A 60 -6.98 -9.79 -12.74
CA PRO A 60 -6.32 -10.89 -12.05
C PRO A 60 -4.91 -11.12 -12.61
N PRO A 61 -3.89 -11.32 -11.75
CA PRO A 61 -2.49 -11.42 -12.20
C PRO A 61 -2.19 -12.69 -13.03
N ASP A 62 -3.03 -13.69 -12.92
CA ASP A 62 -2.96 -14.97 -13.63
C ASP A 62 -3.78 -14.98 -14.94
N LEU A 63 -4.55 -13.90 -15.21
CA LEU A 63 -5.34 -13.78 -16.42
C LEU A 63 -4.44 -13.38 -17.61
N PRO A 64 -4.37 -14.18 -18.69
CA PRO A 64 -3.65 -13.81 -19.90
C PRO A 64 -4.24 -12.53 -20.52
N GLU A 65 -3.38 -11.60 -20.99
CA GLU A 65 -3.85 -10.39 -21.69
C GLU A 65 -4.71 -10.69 -22.90
N ALA A 66 -4.40 -11.80 -23.62
CA ALA A 66 -5.20 -12.25 -24.76
C ALA A 66 -6.65 -12.56 -24.34
N ALA A 67 -6.86 -13.19 -23.18
CA ALA A 67 -8.19 -13.53 -22.69
C ALA A 67 -8.99 -12.28 -22.30
N ALA A 68 -8.34 -11.24 -21.81
CA ALA A 68 -8.97 -9.94 -21.55
C ALA A 68 -9.49 -9.29 -22.84
N GLY A 69 -8.79 -9.49 -23.96
CA GLY A 69 -9.22 -9.02 -25.30
C GLY A 69 -10.38 -9.83 -25.90
N GLU A 70 -10.65 -11.02 -25.41
CA GLU A 70 -11.77 -11.86 -25.83
C GLU A 70 -13.08 -11.56 -25.07
N VAL A 71 -13.03 -10.73 -24.05
CA VAL A 71 -14.21 -10.28 -23.28
C VAL A 71 -14.98 -9.25 -24.08
N VAL A 72 -15.70 -9.71 -25.10
CA VAL A 72 -16.54 -8.91 -26.00
C VAL A 72 -17.93 -9.56 -26.09
N GLY A 73 -18.97 -8.74 -26.15
CA GLY A 73 -20.35 -9.22 -26.20
C GLY A 73 -20.69 -10.09 -24.99
N ASP A 74 -21.03 -11.36 -25.20
CA ASP A 74 -21.40 -12.31 -24.15
C ASP A 74 -20.21 -13.05 -23.51
N GLY A 75 -18.98 -12.67 -23.85
CA GLY A 75 -17.75 -13.23 -23.27
C GLY A 75 -17.54 -12.77 -21.85
N ILE A 76 -17.30 -13.70 -20.92
CA ILE A 76 -17.03 -13.40 -19.52
C ILE A 76 -15.82 -14.20 -18.99
N VAL A 77 -15.10 -13.57 -18.06
CA VAL A 77 -14.04 -14.25 -17.28
C VAL A 77 -14.59 -14.56 -15.89
N VAL A 78 -14.39 -15.79 -15.44
CA VAL A 78 -14.96 -16.28 -14.18
C VAL A 78 -13.87 -16.71 -13.20
N PRO A 79 -14.12 -16.73 -11.87
CA PRO A 79 -13.21 -17.39 -10.95
C PRO A 79 -13.18 -18.90 -11.21
N ASP A 80 -12.06 -19.57 -10.94
CA ASP A 80 -11.94 -21.03 -11.06
C ASP A 80 -12.98 -21.77 -10.21
N LYS A 81 -13.39 -21.19 -9.07
CA LYS A 81 -14.36 -21.74 -8.13
C LYS A 81 -15.33 -20.69 -7.62
N ALA A 82 -16.61 -21.04 -7.57
CA ALA A 82 -17.64 -20.23 -6.92
C ALA A 82 -18.65 -21.17 -6.20
N ASP A 83 -18.98 -20.84 -4.95
CA ASP A 83 -19.94 -21.58 -4.11
C ASP A 83 -19.73 -23.11 -4.10
N GLY A 84 -18.46 -23.54 -4.15
CA GLY A 84 -18.08 -24.95 -4.16
C GLY A 84 -18.12 -25.64 -5.52
N SER A 85 -18.55 -24.94 -6.58
CA SER A 85 -18.53 -25.42 -7.97
C SER A 85 -17.23 -25.09 -8.65
N ASP A 86 -16.68 -25.98 -9.47
CA ASP A 86 -15.51 -25.75 -10.32
C ASP A 86 -15.98 -25.19 -11.66
N LEU A 87 -15.71 -23.90 -11.88
CA LEU A 87 -16.10 -23.20 -13.11
C LEU A 87 -15.01 -23.27 -14.19
N SER A 88 -13.81 -23.66 -13.84
CA SER A 88 -12.70 -23.77 -14.80
C SER A 88 -12.98 -24.85 -15.87
N ALA A 89 -13.78 -25.88 -15.52
CA ALA A 89 -14.20 -26.95 -16.43
C ALA A 89 -15.17 -26.46 -17.54
N LEU A 90 -15.81 -25.29 -17.34
CA LEU A 90 -16.77 -24.72 -18.29
C LEU A 90 -16.11 -23.67 -19.22
N VAL A 91 -14.82 -23.44 -19.09
CA VAL A 91 -14.10 -22.50 -19.98
C VAL A 91 -14.12 -23.00 -21.42
N GLY A 92 -14.48 -22.13 -22.35
CA GLY A 92 -14.68 -22.44 -23.77
C GLY A 92 -16.10 -22.88 -24.12
N GLU A 93 -17.00 -22.97 -23.15
CA GLU A 93 -18.40 -23.40 -23.36
C GLU A 93 -19.35 -22.19 -23.29
N ALA A 94 -20.51 -22.32 -23.96
CA ALA A 94 -21.66 -21.46 -23.79
C ALA A 94 -22.47 -21.98 -22.58
N VAL A 95 -22.60 -21.14 -21.56
CA VAL A 95 -23.24 -21.52 -20.29
C VAL A 95 -24.53 -20.72 -20.12
N PRO A 96 -25.67 -21.34 -19.90
CA PRO A 96 -26.90 -20.64 -19.60
C PRO A 96 -26.86 -20.06 -18.19
N VAL A 97 -27.03 -18.74 -18.09
CA VAL A 97 -27.11 -18.00 -16.84
C VAL A 97 -28.48 -17.38 -16.66
N ALA A 98 -28.94 -17.37 -15.43
CA ALA A 98 -30.18 -16.71 -15.05
C ALA A 98 -29.86 -15.34 -14.46
N TYR A 99 -30.66 -14.35 -14.77
CA TYR A 99 -30.59 -13.00 -14.20
C TYR A 99 -31.99 -12.46 -13.90
N THR A 100 -32.08 -11.49 -13.02
CA THR A 100 -33.38 -10.88 -12.67
C THR A 100 -33.72 -9.79 -13.67
N ARG A 101 -34.87 -9.91 -14.30
CA ARG A 101 -35.48 -8.90 -15.18
C ARG A 101 -36.74 -8.35 -14.54
N MET A 102 -36.88 -7.03 -14.50
CA MET A 102 -38.10 -6.41 -14.01
C MET A 102 -39.17 -6.40 -15.14
N THR A 103 -40.36 -6.88 -14.81
CA THR A 103 -41.48 -7.01 -15.78
C THR A 103 -42.67 -6.13 -15.43
N GLY A 104 -42.64 -5.41 -14.30
CA GLY A 104 -43.69 -4.49 -13.85
C GLY A 104 -43.33 -3.83 -12.54
N ASP A 105 -44.22 -3.00 -12.00
CA ASP A 105 -44.01 -2.28 -10.77
C ASP A 105 -43.74 -3.26 -9.61
N SER A 106 -42.46 -3.36 -9.22
CA SER A 106 -41.96 -4.23 -8.14
C SER A 106 -42.06 -5.75 -8.37
N THR A 107 -42.25 -6.19 -9.61
CA THR A 107 -42.23 -7.61 -9.98
C THR A 107 -41.07 -7.91 -10.89
N GLY A 108 -40.23 -8.88 -10.50
CA GLY A 108 -39.11 -9.40 -11.29
C GLY A 108 -39.33 -10.86 -11.62
N GLU A 109 -38.88 -11.28 -12.78
CA GLU A 109 -38.81 -12.68 -13.19
C GLU A 109 -37.37 -13.08 -13.49
N LEU A 110 -37.06 -14.37 -13.36
CA LEU A 110 -35.78 -14.91 -13.83
C LEU A 110 -35.84 -15.07 -15.34
N SER A 111 -34.92 -14.44 -16.02
CA SER A 111 -34.68 -14.56 -17.46
C SER A 111 -33.36 -15.26 -17.68
N GLU A 112 -33.27 -16.07 -18.73
CA GLU A 112 -32.05 -16.80 -19.08
C GLU A 112 -31.33 -16.15 -20.25
N ARG A 113 -30.01 -16.29 -20.26
CA ARG A 113 -29.13 -15.87 -21.34
C ARG A 113 -27.94 -16.81 -21.44
N GLU A 114 -27.46 -17.06 -22.65
CA GLU A 114 -26.20 -17.76 -22.85
C GLU A 114 -25.05 -16.78 -22.80
N VAL A 115 -24.03 -17.12 -22.02
CA VAL A 115 -22.75 -16.41 -21.93
C VAL A 115 -21.60 -17.35 -22.21
N HIS A 116 -20.49 -16.84 -22.74
CA HIS A 116 -19.32 -17.64 -23.04
C HIS A 116 -18.24 -17.44 -21.96
N PHE A 117 -17.84 -18.53 -21.29
CA PHE A 117 -16.73 -18.48 -20.34
C PHE A 117 -15.42 -18.52 -21.12
N VAL A 118 -14.82 -17.34 -21.38
CA VAL A 118 -13.60 -17.22 -22.20
C VAL A 118 -12.33 -17.61 -21.45
N ALA A 119 -12.28 -17.37 -20.16
CA ALA A 119 -11.15 -17.75 -19.29
C ALA A 119 -11.58 -17.87 -17.83
N SER A 120 -10.72 -18.49 -17.01
CA SER A 120 -10.85 -18.48 -15.55
C SER A 120 -9.60 -17.91 -14.90
N TYR A 121 -9.77 -17.39 -13.67
CA TYR A 121 -8.71 -16.88 -12.82
C TYR A 121 -8.79 -17.50 -11.42
N GLU A 122 -7.69 -17.46 -10.65
CA GLU A 122 -7.69 -17.99 -9.29
C GLU A 122 -8.67 -17.24 -8.37
N SER A 123 -9.60 -17.95 -7.75
CA SER A 123 -10.59 -17.41 -6.80
C SER A 123 -10.00 -16.78 -5.54
N THR A 124 -8.69 -16.96 -5.32
CA THR A 124 -7.94 -16.26 -4.27
C THR A 124 -7.77 -14.77 -4.56
N TRP A 125 -7.83 -14.35 -5.83
CA TRP A 125 -7.85 -12.95 -6.18
C TRP A 125 -9.21 -12.32 -5.87
N GLN A 126 -9.21 -11.28 -5.07
CA GLN A 126 -10.43 -10.62 -4.59
C GLN A 126 -10.40 -9.11 -4.87
N GLY A 127 -9.93 -8.70 -6.04
CA GLY A 127 -9.86 -7.29 -6.42
C GLY A 127 -11.20 -6.56 -6.38
N TYR A 128 -12.31 -7.30 -6.59
CA TYR A 128 -13.68 -6.81 -6.47
C TYR A 128 -14.51 -7.57 -5.43
N GLY A 129 -13.91 -8.48 -4.68
CA GLY A 129 -14.58 -9.36 -3.72
C GLY A 129 -14.71 -10.81 -4.21
N PRO A 130 -15.31 -11.67 -3.40
CA PRO A 130 -15.50 -13.10 -3.75
C PRO A 130 -16.60 -13.28 -4.79
N GLY A 131 -16.46 -14.31 -5.64
CA GLY A 131 -17.50 -14.72 -6.59
C GLY A 131 -17.77 -13.67 -7.68
N VAL A 132 -16.74 -12.97 -8.15
CA VAL A 132 -16.88 -11.96 -9.20
C VAL A 132 -16.53 -12.55 -10.56
N ALA A 133 -17.33 -12.25 -11.56
CA ALA A 133 -17.00 -12.45 -12.97
C ALA A 133 -16.77 -11.10 -13.66
N LEU A 134 -15.92 -11.07 -14.69
CA LEU A 134 -15.58 -9.88 -15.44
C LEU A 134 -16.17 -9.98 -16.85
N ALA A 135 -16.84 -8.92 -17.30
CA ALA A 135 -17.53 -8.89 -18.58
C ALA A 135 -17.35 -7.57 -19.32
N SER A 136 -17.82 -7.52 -20.56
CA SER A 136 -17.89 -6.29 -21.33
C SER A 136 -18.83 -5.28 -20.67
N GLU A 137 -18.58 -4.00 -20.90
CA GLU A 137 -19.44 -2.91 -20.44
C GLU A 137 -20.86 -3.09 -20.93
N ASP A 138 -21.01 -3.38 -22.22
CA ASP A 138 -22.32 -3.54 -22.87
C ASP A 138 -23.17 -4.60 -22.20
N LEU A 139 -22.57 -5.78 -21.91
CA LEU A 139 -23.29 -6.88 -21.26
C LEU A 139 -23.74 -6.50 -19.84
N VAL A 140 -22.85 -5.91 -19.05
CA VAL A 140 -23.18 -5.53 -17.67
C VAL A 140 -24.28 -4.46 -17.65
N LEU A 141 -24.19 -3.46 -18.51
CA LEU A 141 -25.19 -2.40 -18.59
C LEU A 141 -26.53 -2.90 -19.10
N GLU A 142 -26.56 -3.81 -20.08
CA GLU A 142 -27.79 -4.42 -20.55
C GLU A 142 -28.50 -5.20 -19.46
N LEU A 143 -27.77 -6.04 -18.71
CA LEU A 143 -28.35 -6.82 -17.61
C LEU A 143 -28.79 -5.92 -16.44
N LEU A 144 -28.03 -4.86 -16.15
CA LEU A 144 -28.39 -3.89 -15.13
C LEU A 144 -29.65 -3.11 -15.50
N ALA A 145 -29.77 -2.70 -16.77
CA ALA A 145 -30.94 -2.03 -17.31
C ALA A 145 -32.17 -2.95 -17.31
N ALA A 146 -32.00 -4.22 -17.70
CA ALA A 146 -33.07 -5.23 -17.62
C ALA A 146 -33.58 -5.42 -16.19
N ARG A 147 -32.67 -5.38 -15.20
CA ARG A 147 -33.02 -5.38 -13.77
C ARG A 147 -33.79 -4.11 -13.36
N GLY A 148 -33.55 -2.98 -14.04
CA GLY A 148 -34.28 -1.71 -13.87
C GLY A 148 -35.59 -1.66 -14.67
N GLY A 149 -35.84 -2.61 -15.54
CA GLY A 149 -37.02 -2.62 -16.42
C GLY A 149 -36.96 -1.59 -17.57
N LEU A 150 -35.75 -1.19 -17.93
CA LEU A 150 -35.51 -0.17 -18.98
C LEU A 150 -34.55 -0.72 -20.05
N PRO A 151 -34.58 -0.16 -21.29
CA PRO A 151 -33.48 -0.35 -22.23
C PRO A 151 -32.16 0.23 -21.68
N ALA A 152 -31.01 -0.29 -22.12
CA ALA A 152 -29.68 0.12 -21.59
C ALA A 152 -29.43 1.64 -21.79
N ASP A 153 -29.74 2.17 -22.97
CA ASP A 153 -29.58 3.59 -23.30
C ASP A 153 -30.44 4.50 -22.40
N ASP A 154 -31.70 4.10 -22.18
CA ASP A 154 -32.64 4.84 -21.34
C ASP A 154 -32.24 4.75 -19.85
N TYR A 155 -31.68 3.61 -19.43
CA TYR A 155 -31.20 3.45 -18.04
C TYR A 155 -30.08 4.41 -17.70
N LEU A 156 -29.05 4.52 -18.57
CA LEU A 156 -27.95 5.46 -18.38
C LEU A 156 -28.39 6.92 -18.48
N ALA A 157 -29.40 7.20 -19.31
CA ALA A 157 -29.90 8.56 -19.49
C ALA A 157 -30.79 9.05 -18.33
N THR A 158 -31.53 8.14 -17.68
CA THR A 158 -32.57 8.48 -16.68
C THR A 158 -32.23 8.10 -15.25
N VAL A 159 -31.68 6.90 -15.05
CA VAL A 159 -31.32 6.38 -13.71
C VAL A 159 -29.86 6.68 -13.41
N GLY A 160 -28.98 6.44 -14.37
CA GLY A 160 -27.54 6.62 -14.24
C GLY A 160 -26.87 5.59 -13.34
N LEU A 161 -25.57 5.76 -13.12
CA LEU A 161 -24.71 4.88 -12.34
C LEU A 161 -24.42 5.48 -10.96
N THR A 162 -24.26 4.62 -9.96
CA THR A 162 -23.84 5.07 -8.62
C THR A 162 -22.38 5.47 -8.55
N ALA A 163 -21.53 4.93 -9.42
CA ALA A 163 -20.12 5.21 -9.47
C ALA A 163 -19.51 4.96 -10.85
N VAL A 164 -18.44 5.67 -11.16
CA VAL A 164 -17.57 5.43 -12.33
C VAL A 164 -16.12 5.45 -11.89
N THR A 165 -15.28 4.76 -12.65
CA THR A 165 -13.82 4.80 -12.49
C THR A 165 -13.23 5.66 -13.58
N VAL A 166 -12.53 6.74 -13.19
CA VAL A 166 -11.83 7.63 -14.13
C VAL A 166 -10.36 7.31 -14.09
N THR A 167 -9.78 7.03 -15.26
CA THR A 167 -8.36 6.75 -15.44
C THR A 167 -7.67 8.00 -15.97
N SER A 168 -6.63 8.48 -15.27
CA SER A 168 -5.79 9.59 -15.73
C SER A 168 -4.57 9.09 -16.50
N ALA A 169 -4.05 9.90 -17.41
CA ALA A 169 -2.88 9.56 -18.23
C ALA A 169 -1.61 9.42 -17.40
N SER A 170 -1.51 10.15 -16.29
CA SER A 170 -0.34 10.13 -15.40
C SER A 170 -0.75 10.34 -13.94
N SER A 171 0.05 9.83 -13.01
CA SER A 171 -0.14 10.05 -11.57
C SER A 171 -0.05 11.52 -11.19
N ASP A 172 0.72 12.32 -11.93
CA ASP A 172 0.92 13.74 -11.66
C ASP A 172 -0.32 14.58 -12.04
N GLU A 173 -1.19 14.07 -12.92
CA GLU A 173 -2.44 14.70 -13.33
C GLU A 173 -3.61 14.38 -12.39
N VAL A 174 -3.51 13.35 -11.57
CA VAL A 174 -4.58 12.93 -10.64
C VAL A 174 -5.11 14.07 -9.76
N PRO A 175 -4.26 14.94 -9.16
CA PRO A 175 -4.76 16.06 -8.36
C PRO A 175 -5.59 17.05 -9.17
N GLN A 176 -5.17 17.39 -10.41
CA GLN A 176 -5.88 18.31 -11.31
C GLN A 176 -7.22 17.71 -11.75
N VAL A 177 -7.22 16.48 -12.28
CA VAL A 177 -8.44 15.76 -12.69
C VAL A 177 -9.42 15.66 -11.52
N THR A 178 -8.91 15.36 -10.32
CA THR A 178 -9.74 15.29 -9.10
C THR A 178 -10.39 16.64 -8.77
N ALA A 179 -9.68 17.75 -8.93
CA ALA A 179 -10.21 19.09 -8.69
C ALA A 179 -11.29 19.44 -9.72
N GLU A 180 -11.04 19.22 -11.01
CA GLU A 180 -12.01 19.49 -12.08
C GLU A 180 -13.29 18.66 -11.94
N LEU A 181 -13.15 17.38 -11.52
CA LEU A 181 -14.32 16.53 -11.24
C LEU A 181 -15.13 17.03 -10.04
N ARG A 182 -14.48 17.58 -9.01
CA ARG A 182 -15.17 18.21 -7.87
C ARG A 182 -15.87 19.51 -8.27
N ASP A 183 -15.27 20.29 -9.14
CA ASP A 183 -15.87 21.52 -9.68
C ASP A 183 -17.12 21.21 -10.53
N LEU A 184 -17.18 20.04 -11.16
CA LEU A 184 -18.36 19.51 -11.82
C LEU A 184 -19.44 18.97 -10.84
N GLY A 185 -19.17 18.97 -9.54
CA GLY A 185 -20.11 18.53 -8.49
C GLY A 185 -20.00 17.05 -8.10
N PHE A 186 -18.96 16.32 -8.59
CA PHE A 186 -18.79 14.90 -8.25
C PHE A 186 -17.87 14.70 -7.05
N THR A 187 -18.16 13.69 -6.23
CA THR A 187 -17.23 13.25 -5.19
C THR A 187 -16.11 12.41 -5.82
N ALA A 188 -14.98 13.04 -6.10
CA ALA A 188 -13.80 12.39 -6.64
C ALA A 188 -12.81 12.02 -5.52
N VAL A 189 -12.49 10.74 -5.38
CA VAL A 189 -11.53 10.23 -4.41
C VAL A 189 -10.47 9.41 -5.16
N PRO A 190 -9.20 9.86 -5.17
CA PRO A 190 -8.11 9.06 -5.73
C PRO A 190 -8.01 7.69 -5.06
N VAL A 191 -7.63 6.66 -5.82
CA VAL A 191 -7.49 5.29 -5.30
C VAL A 191 -6.43 5.24 -4.18
N GLY A 192 -5.34 6.02 -4.33
CA GLY A 192 -4.31 6.14 -3.31
C GLY A 192 -4.84 6.63 -1.96
N ASP A 193 -5.77 7.58 -1.97
CA ASP A 193 -6.37 8.11 -0.74
C ASP A 193 -7.31 7.09 -0.08
N ARG A 194 -7.96 6.22 -0.87
CA ARG A 194 -8.78 5.11 -0.33
C ARG A 194 -7.94 4.09 0.43
N LEU A 195 -6.72 3.82 -0.02
CA LEU A 195 -5.79 2.95 0.69
C LEU A 195 -5.38 3.56 2.04
N GLY A 196 -5.25 4.88 2.11
CA GLY A 196 -4.97 5.62 3.36
C GLY A 196 -6.15 5.66 4.34
N THR A 197 -7.38 5.46 3.86
CA THR A 197 -8.61 5.50 4.65
C THR A 197 -9.16 4.12 5.01
N LEU A 198 -8.48 3.02 4.63
CA LEU A 198 -8.88 1.69 5.07
C LEU A 198 -8.86 1.64 6.61
N PRO A 199 -10.04 1.60 7.27
CA PRO A 199 -10.10 1.60 8.72
C PRO A 199 -9.56 0.27 9.26
N GLY A 200 -8.72 0.34 10.26
CA GLY A 200 -8.27 -0.81 11.02
C GLY A 200 -6.77 -1.07 10.90
N ILE A 201 -6.36 -2.20 10.34
CA ILE A 201 -4.99 -2.73 10.41
C ILE A 201 -3.96 -1.79 9.76
N PHE A 202 -4.26 -1.17 8.62
CA PHE A 202 -3.31 -0.31 7.91
C PHE A 202 -3.09 1.05 8.59
N ALA A 203 -4.09 1.59 9.28
CA ALA A 203 -3.92 2.83 10.05
C ALA A 203 -3.10 2.61 11.34
N ILE A 204 -3.11 1.38 11.89
CA ILE A 204 -2.34 1.01 13.10
C ILE A 204 -0.90 0.65 12.75
N PHE A 205 -0.63 0.20 11.51
CA PHE A 205 0.69 -0.26 11.09
C PHE A 205 1.82 0.78 11.24
N PRO A 206 1.64 2.06 10.82
CA PRO A 206 2.63 3.11 11.06
C PRO A 206 2.87 3.37 12.56
N GLN A 207 1.83 3.26 13.39
CA GLN A 207 1.94 3.45 14.84
C GLN A 207 2.72 2.32 15.49
N ILE A 208 2.47 1.06 15.08
CA ILE A 208 3.24 -0.10 15.55
C ILE A 208 4.70 0.03 15.13
N LEU A 209 4.97 0.43 13.88
CA LEU A 209 6.33 0.67 13.39
C LEU A 209 7.03 1.79 14.18
N LEU A 210 6.33 2.87 14.49
CA LEU A 210 6.86 3.98 15.28
C LEU A 210 7.22 3.50 16.70
N VAL A 211 6.34 2.78 17.37
CA VAL A 211 6.58 2.23 18.71
C VAL A 211 7.74 1.24 18.70
N ALA A 212 7.81 0.36 17.72
CA ALA A 212 8.90 -0.59 17.55
C ALA A 212 10.24 0.13 17.27
N ALA A 213 10.24 1.16 16.42
CA ALA A 213 11.41 1.98 16.15
C ALA A 213 11.89 2.74 17.39
N CYS A 214 11.00 3.37 18.15
CA CYS A 214 11.32 4.05 19.40
C CYS A 214 11.85 3.07 20.45
N GLY A 215 11.22 1.91 20.61
CA GLY A 215 11.68 0.85 21.52
C GLY A 215 13.08 0.34 21.15
N SER A 216 13.30 0.08 19.88
CA SER A 216 14.62 -0.34 19.37
C SER A 216 15.68 0.73 19.57
N ALA A 217 15.35 2.00 19.34
CA ALA A 217 16.25 3.13 19.57
C ALA A 217 16.66 3.22 21.05
N VAL A 218 15.72 3.10 21.97
CA VAL A 218 16.00 3.10 23.42
C VAL A 218 16.93 1.94 23.81
N LEU A 219 16.65 0.73 23.32
CA LEU A 219 17.50 -0.44 23.60
C LEU A 219 18.90 -0.26 23.04
N LEU A 220 19.04 0.25 21.82
CA LEU A 220 20.34 0.56 21.21
C LEU A 220 21.12 1.61 22.04
N LEU A 221 20.47 2.67 22.49
CA LEU A 221 21.10 3.69 23.32
C LEU A 221 21.57 3.13 24.67
N LEU A 222 20.79 2.24 25.27
CA LEU A 222 21.18 1.56 26.52
C LEU A 222 22.38 0.62 26.29
N GLN A 223 22.36 -0.18 25.23
CA GLN A 223 23.49 -1.08 24.89
C GLN A 223 24.75 -0.27 24.57
N LEU A 224 24.64 0.81 23.80
CA LEU A 224 25.74 1.68 23.46
C LEU A 224 26.35 2.34 24.69
N SER A 225 25.50 2.81 25.61
CA SER A 225 25.97 3.39 26.88
C SER A 225 26.73 2.38 27.74
N ARG A 226 26.29 1.12 27.76
CA ARG A 226 26.99 0.04 28.48
C ARG A 226 28.32 -0.31 27.79
N ALA A 227 28.35 -0.41 26.48
CA ALA A 227 29.55 -0.70 25.70
C ALA A 227 30.63 0.39 25.89
N VAL A 228 30.25 1.66 25.82
CA VAL A 228 31.18 2.78 26.07
C VAL A 228 31.73 2.75 27.49
N ARG A 229 30.87 2.55 28.51
CA ARG A 229 31.31 2.46 29.89
C ARG A 229 32.26 1.26 30.11
N GLY A 230 31.90 0.09 29.59
CA GLY A 230 32.72 -1.13 29.72
C GLY A 230 34.09 -0.99 29.02
N SER A 231 34.14 -0.30 27.86
CA SER A 231 35.40 0.01 27.18
C SER A 231 36.29 0.95 28.02
N LEU A 232 35.70 2.00 28.58
CA LEU A 232 36.42 2.95 29.43
C LEU A 232 36.95 2.28 30.72
N GLU A 233 36.15 1.42 31.35
CA GLU A 233 36.57 0.68 32.57
C GLU A 233 37.72 -0.30 32.27
N ARG A 234 37.72 -0.96 31.12
CA ARG A 234 38.81 -1.87 30.72
C ARG A 234 40.12 -1.12 30.47
N ARG A 235 40.04 0.10 29.93
CA ARG A 235 41.22 0.94 29.61
C ARG A 235 41.60 1.92 30.73
N ALA A 236 40.87 1.89 31.87
CA ALA A 236 41.16 2.76 33.02
C ALA A 236 42.63 2.71 33.49
N PRO A 237 43.32 1.52 33.56
CA PRO A 237 44.72 1.49 33.96
C PRO A 237 45.64 2.18 32.93
N GLU A 238 45.34 2.12 31.62
CA GLU A 238 46.12 2.83 30.59
C GLU A 238 46.04 4.34 30.81
N PHE A 239 44.85 4.83 31.11
CA PHE A 239 44.63 6.27 31.37
C PHE A 239 45.29 6.72 32.68
N ALA A 240 45.33 5.83 33.69
CA ALA A 240 46.07 6.09 34.95
C ALA A 240 47.57 6.21 34.72
N LEU A 241 48.15 5.34 33.87
CA LEU A 241 49.58 5.42 33.49
C LEU A 241 49.89 6.71 32.75
N LEU A 242 49.07 7.15 31.81
CA LEU A 242 49.25 8.43 31.12
C LEU A 242 49.29 9.62 32.10
N ARG A 243 48.44 9.57 33.14
CA ARG A 243 48.43 10.62 34.19
C ARG A 243 49.68 10.63 35.03
N ILE A 244 50.22 9.45 35.35
CA ILE A 244 51.50 9.34 36.08
C ILE A 244 52.65 9.92 35.23
N HIS A 245 52.60 9.79 33.91
CA HIS A 245 53.55 10.36 32.96
C HIS A 245 53.34 11.89 32.68
N GLY A 246 52.47 12.54 33.45
CA GLY A 246 52.31 13.98 33.38
C GLY A 246 51.20 14.51 32.48
N TRP A 247 50.39 13.62 31.91
CA TRP A 247 49.23 14.05 31.12
C TRP A 247 48.15 14.67 32.02
N THR A 248 47.62 15.82 31.59
CA THR A 248 46.52 16.46 32.31
C THR A 248 45.22 15.69 32.14
N SER A 249 44.31 15.85 33.08
CA SER A 249 42.97 15.26 32.98
C SER A 249 42.20 15.74 31.75
N ARG A 250 42.57 16.88 31.18
CA ARG A 250 41.99 17.47 29.98
C ARG A 250 42.47 16.73 28.73
N ASP A 251 43.76 16.41 28.67
CA ASP A 251 44.35 15.73 27.52
C ASP A 251 43.82 14.28 27.43
N VAL A 252 43.71 13.60 28.55
CA VAL A 252 43.11 12.24 28.63
C VAL A 252 41.66 12.26 28.22
N LYS A 253 40.85 13.29 28.57
CA LYS A 253 39.46 13.43 28.11
C LYS A 253 39.39 13.65 26.60
N HIS A 254 40.26 14.44 26.03
CA HIS A 254 40.29 14.66 24.57
C HIS A 254 40.65 13.35 23.83
N LEU A 255 41.62 12.61 24.33
CA LEU A 255 42.00 11.31 23.76
C LEU A 255 40.83 10.31 23.77
N ILE A 256 40.14 10.20 24.93
CA ILE A 256 38.95 9.34 25.07
C ILE A 256 37.83 9.80 24.10
N ALA A 257 37.58 11.10 24.03
CA ALA A 257 36.55 11.64 23.14
C ALA A 257 36.83 11.34 21.66
N LEU A 258 38.08 11.48 21.23
CA LEU A 258 38.50 11.15 19.86
C LEU A 258 38.39 9.68 19.55
N ASP A 259 38.83 8.79 20.46
CA ASP A 259 38.76 7.34 20.30
C ASP A 259 37.29 6.86 20.19
N VAL A 260 36.42 7.35 21.08
CA VAL A 260 34.99 7.03 21.06
C VAL A 260 34.30 7.64 19.83
N ALA A 261 34.66 8.85 19.43
CA ALA A 261 34.09 9.48 18.23
C ALA A 261 34.47 8.72 16.97
N ALA A 262 35.73 8.33 16.80
CA ALA A 262 36.20 7.55 15.66
C ALA A 262 35.50 6.18 15.58
N GLY A 263 35.45 5.46 16.67
CA GLY A 263 34.78 4.14 16.74
C GLY A 263 33.27 4.22 16.51
N SER A 264 32.60 5.24 17.07
CA SER A 264 31.16 5.43 16.92
C SER A 264 30.78 5.86 15.48
N LEU A 265 31.57 6.70 14.84
CA LEU A 265 31.39 7.08 13.45
C LEU A 265 31.54 5.86 12.53
N ALA A 266 32.62 5.09 12.67
CA ALA A 266 32.83 3.89 11.87
C ALA A 266 31.68 2.88 12.02
N GLY A 267 31.23 2.64 13.25
CA GLY A 267 30.10 1.75 13.54
C GLY A 267 28.77 2.29 13.01
N ALA A 268 28.52 3.59 13.13
CA ALA A 268 27.30 4.21 12.62
C ALA A 268 27.22 4.17 11.09
N PHE A 269 28.33 4.48 10.39
CA PHE A 269 28.37 4.39 8.93
C PHE A 269 28.23 2.96 8.43
N GLY A 270 28.95 1.99 9.05
CA GLY A 270 28.85 0.57 8.69
C GLY A 270 27.44 0.03 8.92
N GLY A 271 26.84 0.33 10.06
CA GLY A 271 25.47 -0.08 10.39
C GLY A 271 24.42 0.56 9.48
N ALA A 272 24.59 1.82 9.15
CA ALA A 272 23.68 2.53 8.24
C ALA A 272 23.77 2.01 6.81
N LEU A 273 24.98 1.75 6.29
CA LEU A 273 25.18 1.12 4.98
C LEU A 273 24.54 -0.27 4.92
N ALA A 274 24.76 -1.10 5.92
CA ALA A 274 24.14 -2.43 6.00
C ALA A 274 22.61 -2.33 6.08
N GLY A 275 22.08 -1.43 6.89
CA GLY A 275 20.64 -1.20 7.03
C GLY A 275 19.96 -0.77 5.73
N VAL A 276 20.56 0.20 5.02
CA VAL A 276 20.06 0.64 3.71
C VAL A 276 20.13 -0.47 2.67
N SER A 277 21.22 -1.24 2.65
CA SER A 277 21.39 -2.35 1.70
C SER A 277 20.36 -3.45 1.92
N ILE A 278 20.13 -3.85 3.18
CA ILE A 278 19.12 -4.85 3.54
C ILE A 278 17.70 -4.32 3.25
N GLY A 279 17.43 -3.06 3.60
CA GLY A 279 16.14 -2.42 3.33
C GLY A 279 15.84 -2.34 1.84
N ALA A 280 16.83 -1.95 1.02
CA ALA A 280 16.70 -1.90 -0.43
C ALA A 280 16.44 -3.30 -1.03
N LEU A 281 17.15 -4.32 -0.55
CA LEU A 281 16.96 -5.70 -0.99
C LEU A 281 15.56 -6.22 -0.65
N LEU A 282 15.05 -5.92 0.53
CA LEU A 282 13.69 -6.30 0.96
C LEU A 282 12.63 -5.59 0.11
N VAL A 283 12.79 -4.30 -0.17
CA VAL A 283 11.84 -3.55 -1.01
C VAL A 283 11.79 -4.14 -2.42
N VAL A 284 12.94 -4.40 -3.03
CA VAL A 284 13.01 -4.99 -4.38
C VAL A 284 12.43 -6.41 -4.41
N ALA A 285 12.62 -7.19 -3.33
CA ALA A 285 12.13 -8.58 -3.27
C ALA A 285 10.63 -8.67 -3.01
N LEU A 286 10.05 -7.72 -2.24
CA LEU A 286 8.64 -7.79 -1.81
C LEU A 286 7.70 -6.97 -2.69
N VAL A 287 8.20 -5.94 -3.38
CA VAL A 287 7.37 -5.04 -4.18
C VAL A 287 7.99 -4.89 -5.58
N PRO A 288 7.68 -5.81 -6.51
CA PRO A 288 8.12 -5.68 -7.89
C PRO A 288 7.52 -4.41 -8.52
N GLY A 289 8.37 -3.58 -9.14
CA GLY A 289 7.94 -2.36 -9.83
C GLY A 289 8.08 -1.05 -9.04
N VAL A 290 8.57 -1.07 -7.79
CA VAL A 290 8.85 0.17 -7.06
C VAL A 290 10.09 0.87 -7.62
N ALA A 291 9.89 2.12 -8.03
CA ALA A 291 10.94 2.94 -8.61
C ALA A 291 12.09 3.26 -7.63
N PRO A 292 13.34 3.36 -8.10
CA PRO A 292 14.53 3.67 -7.31
C PRO A 292 14.50 4.91 -6.40
N PRO A 293 13.69 5.97 -6.65
CA PRO A 293 13.74 7.19 -5.83
C PRO A 293 13.36 6.99 -4.36
N LEU A 294 12.54 6.00 -4.02
CA LEU A 294 12.16 5.75 -2.62
C LEU A 294 13.36 5.24 -1.78
N VAL A 295 14.29 4.54 -2.41
CA VAL A 295 15.53 4.07 -1.78
C VAL A 295 16.50 5.24 -1.58
N LEU A 296 16.50 6.21 -2.50
CA LEU A 296 17.40 7.36 -2.45
C LEU A 296 17.02 8.33 -1.31
N THR A 297 15.75 8.55 -1.05
CA THR A 297 15.28 9.37 0.08
C THR A 297 15.66 8.78 1.43
N GLY A 298 15.60 7.44 1.56
CA GLY A 298 16.11 6.74 2.74
C GLY A 298 17.63 6.91 2.94
N ALA A 299 18.41 6.93 1.87
CA ALA A 299 19.86 7.09 1.92
C ALA A 299 20.28 8.47 2.44
N LEU A 300 19.49 9.53 2.20
CA LEU A 300 19.76 10.88 2.73
C LEU A 300 19.58 10.98 4.26
N ALA A 301 18.77 10.11 4.87
CA ALA A 301 18.61 10.07 6.33
C ALA A 301 19.81 9.41 7.05
N VAL A 302 20.63 8.63 6.34
CA VAL A 302 21.78 7.90 6.89
C VAL A 302 22.82 8.81 7.54
N PRO A 303 23.31 9.91 6.89
CA PRO A 303 24.31 10.78 7.51
C PRO A 303 23.74 11.52 8.73
N VAL A 304 22.45 11.86 8.73
CA VAL A 304 21.80 12.52 9.86
C VAL A 304 21.74 11.58 11.06
N LEU A 305 21.31 10.34 10.83
CA LEU A 305 21.23 9.32 11.88
C LEU A 305 22.63 8.99 12.43
N ALA A 306 23.64 8.85 11.58
CA ALA A 306 25.01 8.61 11.97
C ALA A 306 25.56 9.75 12.85
N LEU A 307 25.25 11.00 12.50
CA LEU A 307 25.63 12.17 13.28
C LEU A 307 24.97 12.19 14.66
N VAL A 308 23.68 11.86 14.76
CA VAL A 308 22.94 11.78 16.03
C VAL A 308 23.54 10.70 16.94
N VAL A 309 23.84 9.53 16.40
CA VAL A 309 24.48 8.43 17.15
C VAL A 309 25.88 8.82 17.63
N ALA A 310 26.69 9.45 16.78
CA ALA A 310 28.02 9.92 17.14
C ALA A 310 27.98 10.99 18.27
N LEU A 311 27.06 11.94 18.16
CA LEU A 311 26.85 12.97 19.19
C LEU A 311 26.42 12.36 20.52
N PHE A 312 25.52 11.38 20.50
CA PHE A 312 25.10 10.65 21.70
C PHE A 312 26.26 9.90 22.35
N CYS A 313 27.08 9.19 21.57
CA CYS A 313 28.26 8.50 22.06
C CYS A 313 29.26 9.49 22.72
N LEU A 314 29.44 10.65 22.10
CA LEU A 314 30.32 11.68 22.63
C LEU A 314 29.82 12.24 23.97
N VAL A 315 28.52 12.48 24.11
CA VAL A 315 27.91 12.91 25.38
C VAL A 315 28.08 11.84 26.46
N VAL A 316 27.78 10.59 26.15
CA VAL A 316 27.96 9.46 27.11
C VAL A 316 29.41 9.32 27.51
N SER A 317 30.36 9.45 26.57
CA SER A 317 31.79 9.39 26.84
C SER A 317 32.25 10.51 27.78
N VAL A 318 31.80 11.74 27.54
CA VAL A 318 32.14 12.90 28.41
C VAL A 318 31.59 12.70 29.83
N VAL A 319 30.36 12.19 29.96
CA VAL A 319 29.76 11.93 31.29
C VAL A 319 30.46 10.77 32.00
N ALA A 320 30.77 9.69 31.30
CA ALA A 320 31.47 8.52 31.87
C ALA A 320 32.90 8.86 32.26
N SER A 321 33.64 9.62 31.43
CA SER A 321 35.00 10.04 31.71
C SER A 321 35.09 10.96 32.92
N ARG A 322 34.10 11.83 33.18
CA ARG A 322 34.06 12.69 34.38
C ARG A 322 34.00 11.83 35.67
N ARG A 323 33.32 10.71 35.65
CA ARG A 323 33.25 9.81 36.82
C ARG A 323 34.56 9.01 37.00
N ALA A 324 35.10 8.44 35.91
CA ALA A 324 36.31 7.66 35.90
C ALA A 324 37.56 8.46 36.34
N LEU A 325 37.64 9.72 35.98
CA LEU A 325 38.78 10.59 36.29
C LEU A 325 38.71 11.25 37.70
N LYS A 326 37.57 11.10 38.41
CA LYS A 326 37.46 11.56 39.81
C LYS A 326 38.11 10.54 40.80
N THR A 327 38.35 9.30 40.38
CA THR A 327 39.03 8.28 41.18
C THR A 327 40.55 8.55 41.20
N ASP A 328 41.18 8.35 42.36
CA ASP A 328 42.61 8.50 42.50
C ASP A 328 43.35 7.50 41.60
N PRO A 329 44.29 7.91 40.74
CA PRO A 329 44.98 7.02 39.82
C PRO A 329 45.77 5.91 40.52
N PHE A 330 46.30 6.17 41.71
CA PHE A 330 47.04 5.19 42.51
C PHE A 330 46.15 4.03 43.01
N ILE A 331 44.94 4.33 43.44
CA ILE A 331 43.97 3.30 43.91
C ILE A 331 43.56 2.38 42.76
N THR A 332 43.39 2.94 41.55
CA THR A 332 42.97 2.18 40.37
C THR A 332 44.04 1.18 39.90
N VAL A 333 45.33 1.49 40.06
CA VAL A 333 46.41 0.59 39.68
C VAL A 333 46.61 -0.52 40.74
N MET A 334 46.53 -0.17 42.05
CA MET A 334 46.72 -1.13 43.12
C MET A 334 45.55 -2.12 43.33
N SER A 335 44.32 -1.74 43.00
CA SER A 335 43.16 -2.63 43.16
C SER A 335 43.14 -3.83 42.22
N ARG A 336 43.93 -3.82 41.15
CA ARG A 336 44.04 -4.91 40.17
C ARG A 336 45.25 -5.82 40.35
N SER A 337 46.14 -5.51 41.26
CA SER A 337 47.31 -6.38 41.58
C SER A 337 47.02 -7.42 42.68
N ARG A 338 45.77 -7.54 43.09
CA ARG A 338 45.23 -8.60 43.92
C ARG A 338 44.24 -9.43 43.09
#